data_1df0bea1f28ba36c06f4c9603278b283
#
_entry.id   1df0bea1f28ba36c06f4c9603278b283
#
_cell.length_a   1.000
_cell.length_b   1.000
_cell.length_c   1.000
_cell.angle_alpha   90.00
_cell.angle_beta   90.00
_cell.angle_gamma   90.00
#
_symmetry.space_group_name_H-M   'P 1'
#
loop_
_entity.id
_entity.type
_entity.pdbx_description
1 polymer ?
#
loop_
_entity_poly.entity_id
_entity_poly.type
_entity_poly.pdbx_seq_one_letter_code
_entity_poly.pdbx_strand_id
1 'polypeptide(L)'
;MKIAIFSDTFLPQTNGVANVAYQSAKNLAELGHKVIIFTVTKKSNYSNNLNLENLKIVRLPSLPALAYPGERLTIPLGISFPYLKKFKPDVIHVHTPFSVGLEGALAAKLFKIPLVGTHHTFYDHYLKHIKLDYDWMKKFSWKCCVGFYNFCDLVINPSQSLTDALKEKGLKVPTEIIRNSIDTDLFQPVSNAKEKNLIKKSFGVEDKSIVYMGRLSYEKSIDKVIKAFALMLEKSPDLKLMLVGDGPEKKKLEDLAKELKIENKIIFTGFLYKNGLIKALQANDVFLSACKNENMPLSVAQAMATGLPLVVVKENGLAELVKENINGFFCKTDNPEDMAEKTLKLLSNTGLLKKFGAGSRKMAMEYSNGKITNLLIESYKKIISK
;
A
#
# COMPACT_ATOMS: atom_id res chain seq x y z
N MET A 1 -20.18 4.90 -16.68
CA MET A 1 -19.08 5.75 -17.25
C MET A 1 -18.07 4.88 -17.98
N LYS A 2 -17.33 5.47 -18.90
CA LYS A 2 -16.16 4.89 -19.55
C LYS A 2 -14.91 5.52 -18.94
N ILE A 3 -14.04 4.74 -18.34
CA ILE A 3 -12.91 5.23 -17.57
C ILE A 3 -11.62 4.68 -18.17
N ALA A 4 -10.65 5.56 -18.47
CA ALA A 4 -9.33 5.15 -18.93
C ALA A 4 -8.32 5.35 -17.79
N ILE A 5 -7.69 4.28 -17.33
CA ILE A 5 -6.68 4.29 -16.26
C ILE A 5 -5.29 4.14 -16.88
N PHE A 6 -4.33 4.93 -16.41
CA PHE A 6 -2.93 4.88 -16.83
C PHE A 6 -2.03 4.65 -15.63
N SER A 7 -1.21 3.59 -15.66
CA SER A 7 -0.30 3.27 -14.58
C SER A 7 0.98 2.62 -15.09
N ASP A 8 2.13 3.15 -14.72
CA ASP A 8 3.45 2.57 -15.06
C ASP A 8 3.70 1.25 -14.34
N THR A 9 2.93 0.94 -13.30
CA THR A 9 3.04 -0.30 -12.53
C THR A 9 1.66 -0.95 -12.40
N PHE A 10 1.59 -2.24 -12.71
CA PHE A 10 0.36 -3.05 -12.68
C PHE A 10 0.70 -4.53 -12.55
N LEU A 11 -0.31 -5.38 -12.32
CA LEU A 11 -0.11 -6.84 -12.28
C LEU A 11 0.71 -7.35 -13.49
N PRO A 12 1.63 -8.29 -13.29
CA PRO A 12 1.91 -9.09 -12.10
C PRO A 12 2.88 -8.46 -11.08
N GLN A 13 3.18 -7.16 -11.13
CA GLN A 13 4.00 -6.51 -10.12
C GLN A 13 3.27 -6.50 -8.77
N THR A 14 4.01 -6.78 -7.69
CA THR A 14 3.49 -6.91 -6.33
C THR A 14 3.86 -5.71 -5.46
N ASN A 15 3.63 -4.50 -5.96
CA ASN A 15 3.81 -3.27 -5.17
C ASN A 15 2.47 -2.60 -4.83
N GLY A 16 2.48 -1.66 -3.90
CA GLY A 16 1.28 -0.97 -3.42
C GLY A 16 0.50 -0.27 -4.52
N VAL A 17 1.19 0.46 -5.41
CA VAL A 17 0.55 1.22 -6.50
C VAL A 17 -0.10 0.28 -7.53
N ALA A 18 0.58 -0.80 -7.91
CA ALA A 18 0.03 -1.81 -8.82
C ALA A 18 -1.26 -2.44 -8.26
N ASN A 19 -1.25 -2.75 -6.96
CA ASN A 19 -2.42 -3.31 -6.29
C ASN A 19 -3.58 -2.29 -6.23
N VAL A 20 -3.31 -1.02 -5.93
CA VAL A 20 -4.34 0.03 -5.89
C VAL A 20 -4.92 0.27 -7.28
N ALA A 21 -4.08 0.40 -8.33
CA ALA A 21 -4.55 0.58 -9.71
C ALA A 21 -5.41 -0.60 -10.17
N TYR A 22 -4.98 -1.84 -9.86
CA TYR A 22 -5.76 -3.03 -10.16
C TYR A 22 -7.09 -3.07 -9.41
N GLN A 23 -7.07 -2.84 -8.10
CA GLN A 23 -8.28 -2.90 -7.28
C GLN A 23 -9.30 -1.82 -7.68
N SER A 24 -8.82 -0.59 -8.00
CA SER A 24 -9.68 0.47 -8.52
C SER A 24 -10.31 0.08 -9.85
N ALA A 25 -9.51 -0.44 -10.79
CA ALA A 25 -10.04 -0.88 -12.09
C ALA A 25 -11.05 -2.02 -11.97
N LYS A 26 -10.74 -3.01 -11.11
CA LYS A 26 -11.61 -4.15 -10.82
C LYS A 26 -12.93 -3.70 -10.22
N ASN A 27 -12.90 -2.93 -9.14
CA ASN A 27 -14.09 -2.50 -8.43
C ASN A 27 -15.02 -1.64 -9.32
N LEU A 28 -14.44 -0.74 -10.13
CA LEU A 28 -15.19 0.05 -11.09
C LEU A 28 -15.87 -0.83 -12.16
N ALA A 29 -15.17 -1.85 -12.67
CA ALA A 29 -15.70 -2.78 -13.65
C ALA A 29 -16.83 -3.65 -13.06
N GLU A 30 -16.68 -4.12 -11.83
CA GLU A 30 -17.69 -4.90 -11.10
C GLU A 30 -18.97 -4.08 -10.84
N LEU A 31 -18.85 -2.75 -10.68
CA LEU A 31 -19.99 -1.82 -10.59
C LEU A 31 -20.59 -1.45 -11.97
N GLY A 32 -20.20 -2.13 -13.06
CA GLY A 32 -20.76 -1.94 -14.38
C GLY A 32 -20.18 -0.77 -15.19
N HIS A 33 -19.09 -0.14 -14.70
CA HIS A 33 -18.37 0.85 -15.48
C HIS A 33 -17.46 0.18 -16.51
N LYS A 34 -17.38 0.71 -17.74
CA LYS A 34 -16.43 0.23 -18.74
C LYS A 34 -15.05 0.82 -18.43
N VAL A 35 -14.07 -0.04 -18.19
CA VAL A 35 -12.71 0.37 -17.81
C VAL A 35 -11.71 -0.13 -18.84
N ILE A 36 -10.83 0.75 -19.28
CA ILE A 36 -9.63 0.39 -20.05
C ILE A 36 -8.40 0.82 -19.26
N ILE A 37 -7.46 -0.09 -19.02
CA ILE A 37 -6.21 0.24 -18.35
C ILE A 37 -5.03 0.13 -19.30
N PHE A 38 -4.20 1.17 -19.32
CA PHE A 38 -2.94 1.22 -20.05
C PHE A 38 -1.78 1.06 -19.06
N THR A 39 -0.87 0.13 -19.37
CA THR A 39 0.28 -0.14 -18.53
C THR A 39 1.45 -0.67 -19.35
N VAL A 40 2.62 -0.83 -18.73
CA VAL A 40 3.82 -1.33 -19.41
C VAL A 40 3.73 -2.83 -19.72
N THR A 41 4.40 -3.24 -20.80
CA THR A 41 4.59 -4.67 -21.12
C THR A 41 5.56 -5.29 -20.13
N LYS A 42 5.22 -6.42 -19.54
CA LYS A 42 6.13 -7.24 -18.75
C LYS A 42 6.34 -8.59 -19.42
N LYS A 43 7.60 -9.06 -19.51
CA LYS A 43 7.92 -10.42 -19.92
C LYS A 43 7.45 -11.38 -18.84
N SER A 44 6.24 -11.88 -18.93
CA SER A 44 5.76 -13.00 -18.12
C SER A 44 4.62 -13.69 -18.88
N ASN A 45 4.47 -15.00 -18.70
CA ASN A 45 3.33 -15.77 -19.16
C ASN A 45 2.03 -15.43 -18.38
N TYR A 46 1.98 -14.26 -17.74
CA TYR A 46 0.81 -13.79 -17.04
C TYR A 46 -0.29 -13.49 -18.07
N SER A 47 -1.32 -14.30 -18.09
CA SER A 47 -2.45 -14.07 -18.97
C SER A 47 -3.14 -12.75 -18.61
N ASN A 48 -3.43 -11.91 -19.61
CA ASN A 48 -4.22 -10.69 -19.41
C ASN A 48 -5.70 -11.00 -19.10
N ASN A 49 -6.08 -12.28 -19.06
CA ASN A 49 -7.44 -12.72 -18.83
C ASN A 49 -7.78 -12.65 -17.35
N LEU A 50 -8.11 -11.45 -16.88
CA LEU A 50 -8.73 -11.25 -15.57
C LEU A 50 -10.23 -11.60 -15.60
N ASN A 51 -10.76 -12.14 -16.70
CA ASN A 51 -12.17 -12.54 -16.92
C ASN A 51 -13.21 -11.58 -16.33
N LEU A 52 -12.93 -10.27 -16.41
CA LEU A 52 -13.86 -9.22 -16.02
C LEU A 52 -14.45 -8.59 -17.28
N GLU A 53 -15.74 -8.75 -17.50
CA GLU A 53 -16.44 -8.36 -18.72
C GLU A 53 -16.21 -6.87 -19.09
N ASN A 54 -16.16 -6.00 -18.10
CA ASN A 54 -16.05 -4.56 -18.29
C ASN A 54 -14.61 -4.01 -18.18
N LEU A 55 -13.60 -4.88 -18.05
CA LEU A 55 -12.19 -4.47 -17.89
C LEU A 55 -11.32 -4.92 -19.07
N LYS A 56 -10.73 -3.96 -19.77
CA LYS A 56 -9.75 -4.22 -20.83
C LYS A 56 -8.36 -3.76 -20.40
N ILE A 57 -7.35 -4.65 -20.56
CA ILE A 57 -5.95 -4.30 -20.29
C ILE A 57 -5.21 -4.13 -21.62
N VAL A 58 -4.55 -3.00 -21.78
CA VAL A 58 -3.68 -2.69 -22.92
C VAL A 58 -2.26 -2.48 -22.41
N ARG A 59 -1.33 -3.29 -22.90
CA ARG A 59 0.08 -3.18 -22.53
C ARG A 59 0.85 -2.44 -23.60
N LEU A 60 1.43 -1.30 -23.20
CA LEU A 60 2.24 -0.48 -24.07
C LEU A 60 3.66 -1.07 -24.20
N PRO A 61 4.27 -1.03 -25.40
CA PRO A 61 5.68 -1.40 -25.58
C PRO A 61 6.57 -0.66 -24.60
N SER A 62 7.49 -1.36 -23.95
CA SER A 62 8.29 -0.78 -22.89
C SER A 62 9.68 -1.41 -22.79
N LEU A 63 10.65 -0.64 -22.34
CA LEU A 63 12.03 -1.05 -22.11
C LEU A 63 12.29 -1.15 -20.60
N PRO A 64 13.25 -1.98 -20.15
CA PRO A 64 13.67 -1.99 -18.75
C PRO A 64 14.18 -0.61 -18.34
N ALA A 65 13.80 -0.16 -17.15
CA ALA A 65 14.33 1.06 -16.56
C ALA A 65 15.75 0.80 -16.02
N LEU A 66 16.76 1.42 -16.60
CA LEU A 66 18.16 1.20 -16.22
C LEU A 66 18.44 1.64 -14.77
N ALA A 67 17.81 2.73 -14.33
CA ALA A 67 18.02 3.30 -13.00
C ALA A 67 17.30 2.54 -11.88
N TYR A 68 16.24 1.76 -12.19
CA TYR A 68 15.45 1.06 -11.19
C TYR A 68 15.14 -0.38 -11.63
N PRO A 69 15.96 -1.37 -11.19
CA PRO A 69 15.80 -2.76 -11.60
C PRO A 69 14.40 -3.32 -11.30
N GLY A 70 13.81 -3.98 -12.30
CA GLY A 70 12.47 -4.56 -12.21
C GLY A 70 11.33 -3.65 -12.69
N GLU A 71 11.57 -2.35 -12.84
CA GLU A 71 10.62 -1.42 -13.46
C GLU A 71 10.86 -1.29 -14.97
N ARG A 72 9.85 -0.79 -15.68
CA ARG A 72 9.89 -0.58 -17.13
C ARG A 72 9.32 0.79 -17.48
N LEU A 73 9.83 1.37 -18.54
CA LEU A 73 9.40 2.67 -19.07
C LEU A 73 8.91 2.51 -20.51
N THR A 74 7.86 3.21 -20.87
CA THR A 74 7.43 3.39 -22.26
C THR A 74 7.85 4.78 -22.75
N ILE A 75 7.82 4.97 -24.06
CA ILE A 75 7.94 6.31 -24.64
C ILE A 75 6.52 6.81 -24.94
N PRO A 76 6.11 7.98 -24.46
CA PRO A 76 4.75 8.51 -24.66
C PRO A 76 4.57 9.04 -26.09
N LEU A 77 4.40 8.13 -27.04
CA LEU A 77 4.28 8.38 -28.49
C LEU A 77 2.84 8.33 -29.00
N GLY A 78 1.84 8.36 -28.14
CA GLY A 78 0.44 8.32 -28.56
C GLY A 78 -0.06 6.92 -28.95
N ILE A 79 0.60 5.85 -28.49
CA ILE A 79 0.21 4.46 -28.80
C ILE A 79 -1.18 4.14 -28.22
N SER A 80 -1.58 4.81 -27.13
CA SER A 80 -2.91 4.69 -26.53
C SER A 80 -4.01 5.39 -27.35
N PHE A 81 -3.68 6.36 -28.21
CA PHE A 81 -4.64 7.25 -28.85
C PHE A 81 -5.67 6.55 -29.75
N PRO A 82 -5.32 5.56 -30.60
CA PRO A 82 -6.32 4.82 -31.37
C PRO A 82 -7.33 4.09 -30.49
N TYR A 83 -6.87 3.53 -29.35
CA TYR A 83 -7.76 2.87 -28.38
C TYR A 83 -8.72 3.87 -27.75
N LEU A 84 -8.22 5.06 -27.35
CA LEU A 84 -9.02 6.12 -26.73
C LEU A 84 -10.05 6.70 -27.69
N LYS A 85 -9.68 6.93 -28.95
CA LYS A 85 -10.63 7.38 -30.01
C LYS A 85 -11.80 6.41 -30.18
N LYS A 86 -11.53 5.09 -30.12
CA LYS A 86 -12.58 4.06 -30.21
C LYS A 86 -13.36 3.93 -28.91
N PHE A 87 -12.68 3.98 -27.75
CA PHE A 87 -13.29 3.78 -26.44
C PHE A 87 -14.11 4.99 -25.99
N LYS A 88 -13.66 6.23 -26.29
CA LYS A 88 -14.26 7.51 -25.90
C LYS A 88 -14.49 7.58 -24.40
N PRO A 89 -13.43 7.62 -23.57
CA PRO A 89 -13.58 7.70 -22.13
C PRO A 89 -14.17 9.03 -21.68
N ASP A 90 -14.96 9.00 -20.63
CA ASP A 90 -15.52 10.18 -19.96
C ASP A 90 -14.49 10.86 -19.06
N VAL A 91 -13.50 10.10 -18.58
CA VAL A 91 -12.41 10.55 -17.70
C VAL A 91 -11.15 9.74 -17.92
N ILE A 92 -10.00 10.38 -17.81
CA ILE A 92 -8.68 9.74 -17.75
C ILE A 92 -8.18 9.86 -16.32
N HIS A 93 -7.73 8.72 -15.73
CA HIS A 93 -7.15 8.67 -14.39
C HIS A 93 -5.71 8.12 -14.44
N VAL A 94 -4.74 8.91 -13.99
CA VAL A 94 -3.32 8.54 -13.96
C VAL A 94 -2.91 8.21 -12.52
N HIS A 95 -2.25 7.06 -12.32
CA HIS A 95 -1.76 6.60 -11.01
C HIS A 95 -0.28 6.89 -10.78
N THR A 96 0.46 7.31 -11.79
CA THR A 96 1.90 7.57 -11.70
C THR A 96 2.27 8.74 -12.61
N PRO A 97 3.18 9.64 -12.20
CA PRO A 97 3.61 10.77 -13.01
C PRO A 97 4.79 10.43 -13.94
N PHE A 98 4.89 9.16 -14.38
CA PHE A 98 5.97 8.68 -15.23
C PHE A 98 5.50 8.47 -16.67
N SER A 99 6.16 7.58 -17.38
CA SER A 99 6.01 7.41 -18.82
C SER A 99 4.58 7.11 -19.30
N VAL A 100 3.89 6.18 -18.63
CA VAL A 100 2.49 5.84 -18.94
C VAL A 100 1.55 6.94 -18.48
N GLY A 101 1.82 7.54 -17.33
CA GLY A 101 1.05 8.69 -16.84
C GLY A 101 1.16 9.90 -17.75
N LEU A 102 2.36 10.20 -18.29
CA LEU A 102 2.56 11.26 -19.30
C LEU A 102 1.78 10.98 -20.58
N GLU A 103 1.74 9.73 -21.07
CA GLU A 103 0.91 9.33 -22.21
C GLU A 103 -0.57 9.63 -21.95
N GLY A 104 -1.06 9.31 -20.73
CA GLY A 104 -2.43 9.63 -20.31
C GLY A 104 -2.72 11.12 -20.23
N ALA A 105 -1.80 11.91 -19.67
CA ALA A 105 -1.92 13.37 -19.58
C ALA A 105 -1.92 14.06 -20.96
N LEU A 106 -1.06 13.60 -21.87
CA LEU A 106 -1.03 14.08 -23.25
C LEU A 106 -2.35 13.75 -23.97
N ALA A 107 -2.87 12.53 -23.79
CA ALA A 107 -4.16 12.14 -24.36
C ALA A 107 -5.31 12.98 -23.81
N ALA A 108 -5.35 13.22 -22.50
CA ALA A 108 -6.36 14.04 -21.85
C ALA A 108 -6.42 15.45 -22.46
N LYS A 109 -5.25 16.09 -22.60
CA LYS A 109 -5.13 17.42 -23.19
C LYS A 109 -5.55 17.44 -24.67
N LEU A 110 -5.07 16.45 -25.46
CA LEU A 110 -5.35 16.40 -26.90
C LEU A 110 -6.82 16.15 -27.21
N PHE A 111 -7.48 15.26 -26.45
CA PHE A 111 -8.88 14.89 -26.66
C PHE A 111 -9.84 15.68 -25.79
N LYS A 112 -9.34 16.64 -24.99
CA LYS A 112 -10.14 17.48 -24.07
C LYS A 112 -10.98 16.62 -23.12
N ILE A 113 -10.36 15.58 -22.53
CA ILE A 113 -10.99 14.68 -21.57
C ILE A 113 -10.52 15.08 -20.17
N PRO A 114 -11.42 15.17 -19.18
CA PRO A 114 -11.04 15.44 -17.78
C PRO A 114 -9.94 14.51 -17.26
N LEU A 115 -8.95 15.08 -16.58
CA LEU A 115 -7.78 14.36 -16.07
C LEU A 115 -7.75 14.34 -14.56
N VAL A 116 -7.78 13.14 -13.97
CA VAL A 116 -7.55 12.90 -12.55
C VAL A 116 -6.17 12.30 -12.35
N GLY A 117 -5.43 12.77 -11.34
CA GLY A 117 -4.18 12.15 -10.92
C GLY A 117 -4.28 11.58 -9.51
N THR A 118 -3.78 10.38 -9.26
CA THR A 118 -3.55 9.91 -7.89
C THR A 118 -2.06 9.89 -7.58
N HIS A 119 -1.68 10.57 -6.49
CA HIS A 119 -0.31 10.58 -5.99
C HIS A 119 -0.18 9.59 -4.83
N HIS A 120 0.68 8.58 -4.99
CA HIS A 120 0.75 7.46 -4.06
C HIS A 120 1.91 7.54 -3.07
N THR A 121 2.98 8.27 -3.39
CA THR A 121 4.27 8.01 -2.76
C THR A 121 5.12 9.27 -2.65
N PHE A 122 5.86 9.40 -1.57
CA PHE A 122 6.96 10.36 -1.43
C PHE A 122 8.16 9.90 -2.28
N TYR A 123 8.25 10.34 -3.53
CA TYR A 123 9.26 9.85 -4.48
C TYR A 123 10.69 10.20 -4.11
N ASP A 124 10.92 11.28 -3.37
CA ASP A 124 12.24 11.68 -2.89
C ASP A 124 12.90 10.63 -1.98
N HIS A 125 12.10 9.87 -1.22
CA HIS A 125 12.62 8.76 -0.40
C HIS A 125 13.18 7.60 -1.26
N TYR A 126 12.72 7.45 -2.50
CA TYR A 126 13.20 6.40 -3.40
C TYR A 126 14.53 6.74 -4.08
N LEU A 127 14.97 8.01 -4.05
CA LEU A 127 16.25 8.42 -4.61
C LEU A 127 17.45 7.74 -3.95
N LYS A 128 17.33 7.34 -2.67
CA LYS A 128 18.33 6.52 -1.97
C LYS A 128 18.59 5.18 -2.64
N HIS A 129 17.54 4.52 -3.15
CA HIS A 129 17.68 3.21 -3.80
C HIS A 129 18.49 3.24 -5.08
N ILE A 130 18.54 4.40 -5.76
CA ILE A 130 19.31 4.62 -6.98
C ILE A 130 20.58 5.45 -6.74
N LYS A 131 20.99 5.61 -5.47
CA LYS A 131 22.18 6.39 -5.06
C LYS A 131 22.17 7.85 -5.51
N LEU A 132 21.00 8.45 -5.66
CA LEU A 132 20.80 9.85 -6.04
C LEU A 132 20.18 10.68 -4.89
N ASP A 133 20.55 10.39 -3.65
CA ASP A 133 20.00 11.04 -2.43
C ASP A 133 20.66 12.42 -2.18
N TYR A 134 20.66 13.27 -3.21
CA TYR A 134 21.13 14.65 -3.14
C TYR A 134 19.97 15.62 -2.95
N ASP A 135 20.12 16.68 -2.16
CA ASP A 135 19.03 17.63 -1.88
C ASP A 135 18.50 18.32 -3.14
N TRP A 136 19.35 18.63 -4.11
CA TRP A 136 18.92 19.20 -5.38
C TRP A 136 18.07 18.21 -6.21
N MET A 137 18.40 16.90 -6.15
CA MET A 137 17.63 15.85 -6.81
C MET A 137 16.26 15.67 -6.16
N LYS A 138 16.18 15.73 -4.82
CA LYS A 138 14.90 15.72 -4.11
C LYS A 138 14.03 16.91 -4.52
N LYS A 139 14.61 18.12 -4.53
CA LYS A 139 13.91 19.33 -4.99
C LYS A 139 13.45 19.20 -6.45
N PHE A 140 14.29 18.67 -7.33
CA PHE A 140 13.97 18.42 -8.73
C PHE A 140 12.85 17.39 -8.89
N SER A 141 12.92 16.26 -8.18
CA SER A 141 11.87 15.23 -8.17
C SER A 141 10.51 15.80 -7.75
N TRP A 142 10.47 16.60 -6.68
CA TRP A 142 9.25 17.30 -6.26
C TRP A 142 8.75 18.28 -7.32
N LYS A 143 9.65 19.07 -7.92
CA LYS A 143 9.28 20.01 -8.99
C LYS A 143 8.67 19.30 -10.20
N CYS A 144 9.24 18.19 -10.64
CA CYS A 144 8.69 17.38 -11.73
C CYS A 144 7.33 16.79 -11.35
N CYS A 145 7.22 16.23 -10.14
CA CYS A 145 5.99 15.62 -9.65
C CYS A 145 4.85 16.64 -9.54
N VAL A 146 5.07 17.76 -8.87
CA VAL A 146 4.09 18.84 -8.73
C VAL A 146 3.76 19.47 -10.08
N GLY A 147 4.76 19.66 -10.96
CA GLY A 147 4.57 20.10 -12.33
C GLY A 147 3.58 19.21 -13.08
N PHE A 148 3.78 17.89 -13.02
CA PHE A 148 2.86 16.92 -13.62
C PHE A 148 1.44 17.04 -13.05
N TYR A 149 1.30 17.03 -11.71
CA TYR A 149 -0.02 17.04 -11.07
C TYR A 149 -0.75 18.38 -11.25
N ASN A 150 -0.06 19.48 -11.51
CA ASN A 150 -0.67 20.76 -11.86
C ASN A 150 -1.31 20.78 -13.27
N PHE A 151 -1.10 19.74 -14.08
CA PHE A 151 -1.85 19.53 -15.34
C PHE A 151 -3.18 18.79 -15.15
N CYS A 152 -3.41 18.20 -13.96
CA CYS A 152 -4.66 17.49 -13.67
C CYS A 152 -5.78 18.48 -13.30
N ASP A 153 -7.03 18.07 -13.52
CA ASP A 153 -8.20 18.82 -13.06
C ASP A 153 -8.50 18.55 -11.59
N LEU A 154 -8.06 17.38 -11.10
CA LEU A 154 -8.15 16.95 -9.69
C LEU A 154 -6.97 16.06 -9.35
N VAL A 155 -6.43 16.21 -8.14
CA VAL A 155 -5.45 15.30 -7.58
C VAL A 155 -6.02 14.58 -6.35
N ILE A 156 -6.01 13.26 -6.40
CA ILE A 156 -6.41 12.38 -5.30
C ILE A 156 -5.15 11.96 -4.53
N ASN A 157 -5.23 12.03 -3.21
CA ASN A 157 -4.17 11.57 -2.31
C ASN A 157 -4.74 10.59 -1.30
N PRO A 158 -4.03 9.51 -0.96
CA PRO A 158 -4.52 8.54 0.03
C PRO A 158 -4.33 9.00 1.49
N SER A 159 -3.67 10.13 1.74
CA SER A 159 -3.46 10.69 3.08
C SER A 159 -3.47 12.21 3.09
N GLN A 160 -3.76 12.80 4.25
CA GLN A 160 -3.65 14.25 4.47
C GLN A 160 -2.18 14.68 4.41
N SER A 161 -1.29 13.93 5.04
CA SER A 161 0.15 14.23 5.08
C SER A 161 0.77 14.38 3.67
N LEU A 162 0.37 13.53 2.73
CA LEU A 162 0.83 13.63 1.35
C LEU A 162 0.20 14.83 0.62
N THR A 163 -1.06 15.14 0.91
CA THR A 163 -1.75 16.33 0.36
C THR A 163 -1.05 17.61 0.80
N ASP A 164 -0.70 17.70 2.09
CA ASP A 164 -0.04 18.88 2.65
C ASP A 164 1.37 19.04 2.05
N ALA A 165 2.11 17.94 1.93
CA ALA A 165 3.42 17.94 1.29
C ALA A 165 3.36 18.44 -0.18
N LEU A 166 2.39 17.99 -0.98
CA LEU A 166 2.22 18.46 -2.34
C LEU A 166 1.88 19.95 -2.39
N LYS A 167 0.98 20.43 -1.53
CA LYS A 167 0.60 21.85 -1.43
C LYS A 167 1.79 22.72 -1.04
N GLU A 168 2.56 22.31 -0.04
CA GLU A 168 3.80 22.97 0.37
C GLU A 168 4.81 23.10 -0.78
N LYS A 169 4.88 22.08 -1.64
CA LYS A 169 5.77 22.07 -2.83
C LYS A 169 5.16 22.75 -4.06
N GLY A 170 3.98 23.37 -3.94
CA GLY A 170 3.39 24.25 -4.97
C GLY A 170 2.30 23.61 -5.84
N LEU A 171 1.59 22.58 -5.35
CA LEU A 171 0.39 22.06 -5.99
C LEU A 171 -0.73 23.12 -5.90
N LYS A 172 -1.34 23.46 -7.05
CA LYS A 172 -2.34 24.55 -7.17
C LYS A 172 -3.75 24.03 -7.49
N VAL A 173 -3.86 22.81 -8.01
CA VAL A 173 -5.15 22.23 -8.43
C VAL A 173 -5.93 21.66 -7.24
N PRO A 174 -7.26 21.51 -7.39
CA PRO A 174 -8.11 20.88 -6.38
C PRO A 174 -7.59 19.51 -5.94
N THR A 175 -7.74 19.21 -4.64
CA THR A 175 -7.32 17.93 -4.06
C THR A 175 -8.47 17.28 -3.31
N GLU A 176 -8.56 15.95 -3.40
CA GLU A 176 -9.45 15.15 -2.55
C GLU A 176 -8.65 14.03 -1.87
N ILE A 177 -9.05 13.68 -0.63
CA ILE A 177 -8.44 12.57 0.08
C ILE A 177 -9.33 11.35 -0.11
N ILE A 178 -8.85 10.41 -0.92
CA ILE A 178 -9.50 9.12 -1.13
C ILE A 178 -8.49 8.03 -0.78
N ARG A 179 -8.77 7.32 0.31
CA ARG A 179 -7.86 6.30 0.83
C ARG A 179 -7.82 5.07 -0.08
N ASN A 180 -6.77 4.27 0.05
CA ASN A 180 -6.69 3.00 -0.66
C ASN A 180 -7.79 2.05 -0.18
N SER A 181 -8.47 1.40 -1.12
CA SER A 181 -9.53 0.44 -0.79
C SER A 181 -8.96 -0.89 -0.30
N ILE A 182 -9.70 -1.54 0.57
CA ILE A 182 -9.40 -2.86 1.12
C ILE A 182 -10.59 -3.79 0.87
N ASP A 183 -10.30 -5.01 0.48
CA ASP A 183 -11.29 -6.08 0.41
C ASP A 183 -11.61 -6.57 1.84
N THR A 184 -12.57 -5.91 2.47
CA THR A 184 -12.96 -6.20 3.86
C THR A 184 -13.76 -7.49 4.01
N ASP A 185 -14.26 -8.06 2.91
CA ASP A 185 -14.94 -9.36 2.91
C ASP A 185 -13.93 -10.50 2.86
N LEU A 186 -12.80 -10.25 2.19
CA LEU A 186 -11.68 -11.18 2.14
C LEU A 186 -10.82 -11.11 3.42
N PHE A 187 -10.45 -9.89 3.84
CA PHE A 187 -9.70 -9.64 5.06
C PHE A 187 -10.66 -9.42 6.22
N GLN A 188 -10.95 -10.48 6.96
CA GLN A 188 -11.87 -10.44 8.11
C GLN A 188 -11.29 -11.17 9.32
N PRO A 189 -11.74 -10.83 10.53
CA PRO A 189 -11.36 -11.55 11.72
C PRO A 189 -11.72 -13.05 11.65
N VAL A 190 -11.01 -13.87 12.38
CA VAL A 190 -11.34 -15.29 12.54
C VAL A 190 -12.66 -15.43 13.27
N SER A 191 -13.49 -16.39 12.87
CA SER A 191 -14.83 -16.58 13.40
C SER A 191 -14.85 -17.01 14.87
N ASN A 192 -13.86 -17.80 15.30
CA ASN A 192 -13.79 -18.34 16.65
C ASN A 192 -12.38 -18.74 17.06
N ALA A 193 -12.19 -18.96 18.36
CA ALA A 193 -10.88 -19.31 18.94
C ALA A 193 -10.33 -20.66 18.46
N LYS A 194 -11.18 -21.64 18.16
CA LYS A 194 -10.75 -22.97 17.66
C LYS A 194 -10.08 -22.83 16.29
N GLU A 195 -10.70 -22.08 15.39
CA GLU A 195 -10.17 -21.80 14.06
C GLU A 195 -8.84 -21.01 14.18
N LYS A 196 -8.81 -19.97 15.04
CA LYS A 196 -7.57 -19.20 15.28
C LYS A 196 -6.43 -20.11 15.73
N ASN A 197 -6.67 -21.03 16.66
CA ASN A 197 -5.66 -21.95 17.14
C ASN A 197 -5.16 -22.92 16.06
N LEU A 198 -6.05 -23.40 15.18
CA LEU A 198 -5.64 -24.24 14.04
C LEU A 198 -4.74 -23.45 13.07
N ILE A 199 -5.10 -22.19 12.78
CA ILE A 199 -4.29 -21.32 11.92
C ILE A 199 -2.92 -21.03 12.59
N LYS A 200 -2.89 -20.70 13.88
CA LYS A 200 -1.64 -20.51 14.64
C LYS A 200 -0.71 -21.71 14.51
N LYS A 201 -1.24 -22.91 14.79
CA LYS A 201 -0.46 -24.16 14.70
C LYS A 201 0.11 -24.39 13.29
N SER A 202 -0.61 -24.03 12.24
CA SER A 202 -0.10 -24.18 10.86
C SER A 202 1.11 -23.30 10.54
N PHE A 203 1.38 -22.27 11.35
CA PHE A 203 2.57 -21.42 11.28
C PHE A 203 3.60 -21.71 12.38
N GLY A 204 3.41 -22.77 13.18
CA GLY A 204 4.31 -23.05 14.31
C GLY A 204 4.17 -22.04 15.46
N VAL A 205 3.01 -21.43 15.61
CA VAL A 205 2.69 -20.49 16.69
C VAL A 205 1.76 -21.20 17.67
N GLU A 206 2.18 -21.30 18.92
CA GLU A 206 1.41 -21.99 19.98
C GLU A 206 0.73 -20.97 20.91
N ASP A 207 1.42 -19.87 21.22
CA ASP A 207 0.96 -18.83 22.14
C ASP A 207 0.76 -17.47 21.42
N LYS A 208 1.00 -16.39 22.11
CA LYS A 208 0.91 -15.03 21.60
C LYS A 208 1.94 -14.77 20.51
N SER A 209 1.54 -13.99 19.54
CA SER A 209 2.41 -13.67 18.40
C SER A 209 2.16 -12.28 17.84
N ILE A 210 3.19 -11.79 17.21
CA ILE A 210 3.27 -10.46 16.62
C ILE A 210 3.55 -10.61 15.14
N VAL A 211 2.98 -9.75 14.30
CA VAL A 211 3.25 -9.74 12.87
C VAL A 211 3.71 -8.38 12.39
N TYR A 212 4.71 -8.40 11.53
CA TYR A 212 5.01 -7.36 10.54
C TYR A 212 4.70 -7.90 9.15
N MET A 213 4.16 -7.07 8.28
CA MET A 213 3.89 -7.44 6.88
C MET A 213 4.30 -6.32 5.94
N GLY A 214 5.15 -6.65 4.97
CA GLY A 214 5.62 -5.71 3.95
C GLY A 214 6.92 -6.15 3.28
N ARG A 215 7.42 -5.33 2.36
CA ARG A 215 8.73 -5.56 1.74
C ARG A 215 9.82 -5.45 2.79
N LEU A 216 10.75 -6.42 2.81
CA LEU A 216 11.89 -6.40 3.72
C LEU A 216 12.99 -5.50 3.15
N SER A 217 12.86 -4.19 3.37
CA SER A 217 13.74 -3.16 2.84
C SER A 217 14.09 -2.11 3.91
N TYR A 218 15.20 -1.43 3.72
CA TYR A 218 15.77 -0.51 4.69
C TYR A 218 14.78 0.55 5.22
N GLU A 219 13.99 1.15 4.33
CA GLU A 219 13.02 2.21 4.67
C GLU A 219 11.89 1.73 5.59
N LYS A 220 11.74 0.41 5.75
CA LYS A 220 10.69 -0.19 6.61
C LYS A 220 11.12 -0.34 8.06
N SER A 221 12.40 -0.10 8.37
CA SER A 221 12.95 -0.10 9.74
C SER A 221 12.63 -1.38 10.53
N ILE A 222 12.70 -2.55 9.86
CA ILE A 222 12.32 -3.85 10.46
C ILE A 222 13.34 -4.26 11.51
N ASP A 223 14.57 -3.80 11.40
CA ASP A 223 15.61 -3.96 12.44
C ASP A 223 15.15 -3.43 13.80
N LYS A 224 14.37 -2.33 13.83
CA LYS A 224 13.79 -1.77 15.06
C LYS A 224 12.70 -2.70 15.64
N VAL A 225 11.89 -3.31 14.76
CA VAL A 225 10.88 -4.30 15.17
C VAL A 225 11.56 -5.54 15.80
N ILE A 226 12.65 -6.04 15.19
CA ILE A 226 13.41 -7.18 15.74
C ILE A 226 14.08 -6.82 17.08
N LYS A 227 14.66 -5.63 17.20
CA LYS A 227 15.25 -5.17 18.46
C LYS A 227 14.19 -5.03 19.56
N ALA A 228 13.04 -4.45 19.25
CA ALA A 228 11.91 -4.37 20.19
C ALA A 228 11.44 -5.77 20.60
N PHE A 229 11.37 -6.70 19.65
CA PHE A 229 10.99 -8.09 19.91
C PHE A 229 11.96 -8.80 20.83
N ALA A 230 13.27 -8.58 20.69
CA ALA A 230 14.28 -9.13 21.61
C ALA A 230 14.03 -8.69 23.08
N LEU A 231 13.72 -7.41 23.29
CA LEU A 231 13.36 -6.89 24.61
C LEU A 231 12.05 -7.48 25.16
N MET A 232 11.10 -7.80 24.28
CA MET A 232 9.84 -8.43 24.71
C MET A 232 10.06 -9.88 25.18
N LEU A 233 11.00 -10.61 24.59
CA LEU A 233 11.32 -11.99 24.98
C LEU A 233 11.84 -12.11 26.40
N GLU A 234 12.49 -11.08 26.96
CA GLU A 234 12.92 -11.05 28.36
C GLU A 234 11.73 -11.22 29.34
N LYS A 235 10.55 -10.68 28.95
CA LYS A 235 9.32 -10.74 29.77
C LYS A 235 8.31 -11.78 29.29
N SER A 236 8.43 -12.26 28.05
CA SER A 236 7.51 -13.20 27.42
C SER A 236 8.29 -14.16 26.51
N PRO A 237 8.98 -15.17 27.07
CA PRO A 237 9.92 -16.01 26.32
C PRO A 237 9.27 -16.89 25.25
N ASP A 238 7.96 -17.14 25.33
CA ASP A 238 7.22 -17.97 24.36
C ASP A 238 6.62 -17.17 23.20
N LEU A 239 6.82 -15.84 23.20
CA LEU A 239 6.36 -14.97 22.12
C LEU A 239 7.02 -15.32 20.78
N LYS A 240 6.27 -15.22 19.69
CA LYS A 240 6.77 -15.37 18.31
C LYS A 240 6.60 -14.08 17.53
N LEU A 241 7.57 -13.77 16.66
CA LEU A 241 7.47 -12.71 15.67
C LEU A 241 7.36 -13.32 14.28
N MET A 242 6.34 -12.94 13.52
CA MET A 242 6.18 -13.33 12.12
C MET A 242 6.50 -12.15 11.19
N LEU A 243 7.47 -12.34 10.30
CA LEU A 243 7.83 -11.38 9.25
C LEU A 243 7.31 -11.88 7.92
N VAL A 244 6.22 -11.26 7.45
CA VAL A 244 5.54 -11.65 6.20
C VAL A 244 6.02 -10.76 5.08
N GLY A 245 6.73 -11.34 4.12
CA GLY A 245 7.29 -10.64 2.97
C GLY A 245 8.71 -11.08 2.66
N ASP A 246 9.27 -10.45 1.63
CA ASP A 246 10.65 -10.67 1.18
C ASP A 246 11.27 -9.34 0.74
N GLY A 247 12.57 -9.31 0.55
CA GLY A 247 13.24 -8.10 0.10
C GLY A 247 14.75 -8.09 0.33
N PRO A 248 15.44 -7.02 -0.11
CA PRO A 248 16.91 -6.95 -0.10
C PRO A 248 17.53 -7.01 1.30
N GLU A 249 16.80 -6.65 2.35
CA GLU A 249 17.32 -6.66 3.73
C GLU A 249 17.12 -8.01 4.45
N LYS A 250 16.44 -9.01 3.83
CA LYS A 250 16.12 -10.28 4.48
C LYS A 250 17.33 -10.91 5.16
N LYS A 251 18.45 -11.04 4.43
CA LYS A 251 19.68 -11.66 4.95
C LYS A 251 20.22 -10.92 6.17
N LYS A 252 20.25 -9.58 6.13
CA LYS A 252 20.71 -8.76 7.26
C LYS A 252 19.80 -8.90 8.48
N LEU A 253 18.48 -9.03 8.26
CA LEU A 253 17.51 -9.23 9.35
C LEU A 253 17.64 -10.62 9.97
N GLU A 254 17.92 -11.66 9.17
CA GLU A 254 18.23 -13.00 9.66
C GLU A 254 19.55 -13.02 10.46
N ASP A 255 20.57 -12.30 10.00
CA ASP A 255 21.86 -12.18 10.71
C ASP A 255 21.70 -11.41 12.03
N LEU A 256 20.90 -10.33 12.05
CA LEU A 256 20.53 -9.61 13.28
C LEU A 256 19.81 -10.52 14.29
N ALA A 257 18.89 -11.35 13.82
CA ALA A 257 18.18 -12.30 14.69
C ALA A 257 19.15 -13.31 15.35
N LYS A 258 20.16 -13.78 14.61
CA LYS A 258 21.22 -14.66 15.15
C LYS A 258 22.13 -13.94 16.14
N GLU A 259 22.55 -12.71 15.83
CA GLU A 259 23.34 -11.88 16.74
C GLU A 259 22.64 -11.71 18.10
N LEU A 260 21.32 -11.48 18.05
CA LEU A 260 20.48 -11.36 19.25
C LEU A 260 20.09 -12.72 19.87
N LYS A 261 20.45 -13.85 19.27
CA LYS A 261 20.13 -15.24 19.70
C LYS A 261 18.62 -15.50 19.80
N ILE A 262 17.85 -14.95 18.89
CA ILE A 262 16.37 -15.05 18.84
C ILE A 262 15.85 -15.62 17.51
N GLU A 263 16.72 -16.16 16.65
CA GLU A 263 16.35 -16.68 15.33
C GLU A 263 15.25 -17.75 15.40
N ASN A 264 15.23 -18.58 16.44
CA ASN A 264 14.22 -19.62 16.66
C ASN A 264 12.85 -19.07 17.11
N LYS A 265 12.77 -17.78 17.41
CA LYS A 265 11.54 -17.08 17.82
C LYS A 265 10.95 -16.23 16.68
N ILE A 266 11.66 -16.12 15.54
CA ILE A 266 11.23 -15.34 14.37
C ILE A 266 10.90 -16.28 13.21
N ILE A 267 9.72 -16.05 12.61
CA ILE A 267 9.23 -16.80 11.46
C ILE A 267 9.32 -15.90 10.22
N PHE A 268 10.26 -16.18 9.32
CA PHE A 268 10.36 -15.53 8.01
C PHE A 268 9.54 -16.33 7.00
N THR A 269 8.35 -15.85 6.65
CA THR A 269 7.45 -16.60 5.76
C THR A 269 7.79 -16.47 4.27
N GLY A 270 8.58 -15.47 3.88
CA GLY A 270 8.67 -15.05 2.49
C GLY A 270 7.37 -14.40 2.02
N PHE A 271 7.22 -14.24 0.69
CA PHE A 271 5.98 -13.72 0.13
C PHE A 271 4.84 -14.71 0.29
N LEU A 272 3.72 -14.23 0.84
CA LEU A 272 2.46 -14.97 0.90
C LEU A 272 1.42 -14.31 -0.01
N TYR A 273 0.56 -15.12 -0.60
CA TYR A 273 -0.49 -14.67 -1.52
C TYR A 273 -1.86 -15.13 -1.03
N LYS A 274 -2.89 -14.32 -1.34
CA LYS A 274 -4.30 -14.67 -1.09
C LYS A 274 -4.54 -15.26 0.32
N ASN A 275 -5.07 -16.47 0.38
CA ASN A 275 -5.42 -17.14 1.64
C ASN A 275 -4.24 -17.32 2.60
N GLY A 276 -3.01 -17.53 2.11
CA GLY A 276 -1.82 -17.61 2.95
C GLY A 276 -1.56 -16.31 3.68
N LEU A 277 -1.70 -15.17 2.99
CA LEU A 277 -1.54 -13.84 3.58
C LEU A 277 -2.60 -13.55 4.66
N ILE A 278 -3.85 -13.88 4.37
CA ILE A 278 -4.97 -13.70 5.32
C ILE A 278 -4.72 -14.54 6.58
N LYS A 279 -4.40 -15.82 6.40
CA LYS A 279 -4.12 -16.73 7.52
C LYS A 279 -2.93 -16.27 8.35
N ALA A 280 -1.88 -15.72 7.72
CA ALA A 280 -0.74 -15.16 8.44
C ALA A 280 -1.15 -13.98 9.34
N LEU A 281 -2.01 -13.06 8.86
CA LEU A 281 -2.56 -12.00 9.71
C LEU A 281 -3.44 -12.58 10.83
N GLN A 282 -4.35 -13.50 10.50
CA GLN A 282 -5.27 -14.13 11.44
C GLN A 282 -4.57 -14.98 12.53
N ALA A 283 -3.39 -15.50 12.24
CA ALA A 283 -2.57 -16.25 13.22
C ALA A 283 -2.00 -15.36 14.33
N ASN A 284 -1.97 -14.05 14.14
CA ASN A 284 -1.26 -13.15 15.05
C ASN A 284 -2.22 -12.35 15.96
N ASP A 285 -1.65 -11.67 16.96
CA ASP A 285 -2.40 -10.97 17.99
C ASP A 285 -2.19 -9.45 17.94
N VAL A 286 -1.04 -8.97 17.45
CA VAL A 286 -0.69 -7.56 17.32
C VAL A 286 0.10 -7.34 16.02
N PHE A 287 -0.17 -6.24 15.33
CA PHE A 287 0.60 -5.81 14.17
C PHE A 287 1.57 -4.69 14.55
N LEU A 288 2.84 -4.81 14.14
CA LEU A 288 3.88 -3.81 14.39
C LEU A 288 4.35 -3.14 13.10
N SER A 289 4.64 -1.84 13.18
CA SER A 289 5.39 -1.13 12.14
C SER A 289 6.23 0.01 12.72
N ALA A 290 7.51 0.02 12.39
CA ALA A 290 8.46 1.08 12.70
C ALA A 290 8.75 2.00 11.50
N CYS A 291 7.99 1.88 10.40
CA CYS A 291 8.22 2.60 9.16
C CYS A 291 7.82 4.06 9.28
N LYS A 292 8.76 4.97 8.99
CA LYS A 292 8.51 6.42 9.03
C LYS A 292 7.83 6.95 7.77
N ASN A 293 7.99 6.26 6.64
CA ASN A 293 7.67 6.77 5.31
C ASN A 293 6.47 6.06 4.66
N GLU A 294 5.50 5.65 5.48
CA GLU A 294 4.25 5.10 4.95
C GLU A 294 3.25 6.22 4.66
N ASN A 295 2.63 6.13 3.48
CA ASN A 295 1.56 7.05 3.12
C ASN A 295 0.19 6.51 3.54
N MET A 296 -0.25 5.44 2.88
CA MET A 296 -1.38 4.61 3.33
C MET A 296 -1.06 3.15 3.05
N PRO A 297 -0.36 2.48 3.99
CA PRO A 297 0.10 1.12 3.77
C PRO A 297 -1.06 0.13 3.74
N LEU A 298 -1.20 -0.58 2.61
CA LEU A 298 -2.20 -1.63 2.46
C LEU A 298 -2.05 -2.72 3.51
N SER A 299 -0.81 -3.04 3.90
CA SER A 299 -0.53 -4.05 4.93
C SER A 299 -1.15 -3.71 6.28
N VAL A 300 -1.06 -2.46 6.71
CA VAL A 300 -1.68 -2.00 7.97
C VAL A 300 -3.20 -2.03 7.85
N ALA A 301 -3.75 -1.53 6.74
CA ALA A 301 -5.20 -1.54 6.53
C ALA A 301 -5.77 -2.96 6.44
N GLN A 302 -5.04 -3.92 5.85
CA GLN A 302 -5.38 -5.35 5.83
C GLN A 302 -5.32 -5.96 7.24
N ALA A 303 -4.31 -5.62 8.04
CA ALA A 303 -4.22 -6.03 9.43
C ALA A 303 -5.39 -5.47 10.26
N MET A 304 -5.75 -4.20 10.06
CA MET A 304 -6.95 -3.62 10.68
C MET A 304 -8.22 -4.37 10.27
N ALA A 305 -8.35 -4.71 9.00
CA ALA A 305 -9.51 -5.44 8.49
C ALA A 305 -9.64 -6.85 9.10
N THR A 306 -8.52 -7.52 9.39
CA THR A 306 -8.50 -8.80 10.14
C THR A 306 -8.67 -8.64 11.66
N GLY A 307 -8.88 -7.42 12.15
CA GLY A 307 -9.12 -7.13 13.56
C GLY A 307 -7.86 -7.15 14.43
N LEU A 308 -6.69 -6.88 13.87
CA LEU A 308 -5.46 -6.77 14.65
C LEU A 308 -5.31 -5.39 15.30
N PRO A 309 -5.04 -5.31 16.61
CA PRO A 309 -4.53 -4.11 17.24
C PRO A 309 -3.17 -3.71 16.64
N LEU A 310 -2.89 -2.40 16.65
CA LEU A 310 -1.69 -1.84 16.03
C LEU A 310 -0.75 -1.24 17.07
N VAL A 311 0.56 -1.44 16.90
CA VAL A 311 1.59 -0.62 17.55
C VAL A 311 2.51 -0.09 16.48
N VAL A 312 2.49 1.23 16.27
CA VAL A 312 3.18 1.86 15.13
C VAL A 312 3.83 3.19 15.57
N VAL A 313 4.80 3.64 14.80
CA VAL A 313 5.36 5.00 14.98
C VAL A 313 4.34 6.06 14.55
N LYS A 314 4.34 7.22 15.20
CA LYS A 314 3.42 8.33 14.89
C LYS A 314 3.97 9.18 13.73
N GLU A 315 4.01 8.60 12.53
CA GLU A 315 4.60 9.24 11.36
C GLU A 315 3.65 9.15 10.14
N ASN A 316 3.54 10.22 9.39
CA ASN A 316 2.85 10.30 8.10
C ASN A 316 1.49 9.56 8.09
N GLY A 317 1.23 8.73 7.09
CA GLY A 317 -0.02 7.99 6.95
C GLY A 317 -0.30 6.95 8.04
N LEU A 318 0.70 6.48 8.79
CA LEU A 318 0.47 5.62 9.97
C LEU A 318 -0.26 6.39 11.07
N ALA A 319 0.07 7.68 11.26
CA ALA A 319 -0.61 8.53 12.22
C ALA A 319 -2.10 8.73 11.89
N GLU A 320 -2.50 8.55 10.63
CA GLU A 320 -3.88 8.67 10.20
C GLU A 320 -4.68 7.36 10.32
N LEU A 321 -4.01 6.21 10.36
CA LEU A 321 -4.65 4.89 10.48
C LEU A 321 -4.84 4.45 11.94
N VAL A 322 -4.07 5.02 12.88
CA VAL A 322 -4.18 4.69 14.29
C VAL A 322 -4.90 5.81 15.05
N LYS A 323 -5.86 5.41 15.87
CA LYS A 323 -6.45 6.25 16.90
C LYS A 323 -6.05 5.71 18.26
N GLU A 324 -5.26 6.48 18.98
CA GLU A 324 -4.72 6.12 20.31
C GLU A 324 -5.82 5.61 21.23
N ASN A 325 -5.60 4.50 21.91
CA ASN A 325 -6.54 3.84 22.83
C ASN A 325 -7.87 3.33 22.20
N ILE A 326 -8.00 3.36 20.86
CA ILE A 326 -9.15 2.84 20.12
C ILE A 326 -8.78 1.59 19.33
N ASN A 327 -7.76 1.66 18.48
CA ASN A 327 -7.32 0.52 17.66
C ASN A 327 -5.81 0.24 17.79
N GLY A 328 -5.07 0.99 18.60
CA GLY A 328 -3.65 0.78 18.79
C GLY A 328 -2.99 1.78 19.71
N PHE A 329 -1.67 1.68 19.77
CA PHE A 329 -0.78 2.62 20.43
C PHE A 329 0.23 3.19 19.45
N PHE A 330 0.59 4.45 19.64
CA PHE A 330 1.77 5.02 19.03
C PHE A 330 3.00 4.73 19.90
N CYS A 331 4.10 4.38 19.25
CA CYS A 331 5.41 4.33 19.86
C CYS A 331 6.31 5.45 19.32
N LYS A 332 7.32 5.81 20.10
CA LYS A 332 8.33 6.80 19.72
C LYS A 332 9.15 6.27 18.54
N THR A 333 9.43 7.14 17.61
CA THR A 333 10.26 6.82 16.44
C THR A 333 11.68 6.46 16.87
N ASP A 334 12.26 5.43 16.24
CA ASP A 334 13.59 4.86 16.55
C ASP A 334 13.79 4.44 18.02
N ASN A 335 12.72 4.08 18.71
CA ASN A 335 12.77 3.66 20.13
C ASN A 335 12.17 2.24 20.27
N PRO A 336 13.00 1.17 20.17
CA PRO A 336 12.57 -0.21 20.35
C PRO A 336 11.99 -0.50 21.74
N GLU A 337 12.47 0.18 22.78
CA GLU A 337 12.04 0.04 24.18
C GLU A 337 10.57 0.46 24.34
N ASP A 338 10.20 1.61 23.82
CA ASP A 338 8.82 2.11 23.86
C ASP A 338 7.88 1.23 23.03
N MET A 339 8.34 0.74 21.85
CA MET A 339 7.59 -0.22 21.05
C MET A 339 7.36 -1.53 21.82
N ALA A 340 8.37 -2.05 22.49
CA ALA A 340 8.27 -3.25 23.31
C ALA A 340 7.28 -3.07 24.47
N GLU A 341 7.37 -1.95 25.21
CA GLU A 341 6.47 -1.62 26.32
C GLU A 341 5.00 -1.57 25.86
N LYS A 342 4.70 -0.82 24.79
CA LYS A 342 3.35 -0.69 24.24
C LYS A 342 2.78 -2.03 23.76
N THR A 343 3.63 -2.86 23.14
CA THR A 343 3.23 -4.18 22.65
C THR A 343 2.94 -5.12 23.79
N LEU A 344 3.81 -5.21 24.80
CA LEU A 344 3.60 -6.03 25.99
C LEU A 344 2.35 -5.61 26.77
N LYS A 345 2.07 -4.30 26.86
CA LYS A 345 0.84 -3.77 27.46
C LYS A 345 -0.42 -4.30 26.76
N LEU A 346 -0.40 -4.41 25.43
CA LEU A 346 -1.51 -5.04 24.67
C LEU A 346 -1.56 -6.55 24.93
N LEU A 347 -0.43 -7.23 24.79
CA LEU A 347 -0.37 -8.69 24.91
C LEU A 347 -0.73 -9.20 26.32
N SER A 348 -0.45 -8.43 27.38
CA SER A 348 -0.80 -8.79 28.75
C SER A 348 -2.29 -8.57 29.09
N ASN A 349 -3.04 -7.85 28.25
CA ASN A 349 -4.44 -7.50 28.53
C ASN A 349 -5.38 -7.96 27.42
N THR A 350 -6.04 -9.10 27.62
CA THR A 350 -6.98 -9.67 26.64
C THR A 350 -8.18 -8.78 26.35
N GLY A 351 -8.60 -7.96 27.32
CA GLY A 351 -9.65 -6.97 27.15
C GLY A 351 -9.24 -5.87 26.17
N LEU A 352 -8.01 -5.35 26.29
CA LEU A 352 -7.46 -4.37 25.35
C LEU A 352 -7.27 -4.96 23.94
N LEU A 353 -6.76 -6.19 23.83
CA LEU A 353 -6.64 -6.88 22.54
C LEU A 353 -7.99 -6.96 21.82
N LYS A 354 -9.05 -7.38 22.51
CA LYS A 354 -10.39 -7.47 21.95
C LYS A 354 -10.94 -6.09 21.58
N LYS A 355 -10.83 -5.11 22.50
CA LYS A 355 -11.31 -3.74 22.28
C LYS A 355 -10.63 -3.11 21.06
N PHE A 356 -9.30 -3.15 21.00
CA PHE A 356 -8.57 -2.51 19.91
C PHE A 356 -8.70 -3.27 18.59
N GLY A 357 -8.82 -4.60 18.64
CA GLY A 357 -9.13 -5.40 17.46
C GLY A 357 -10.48 -5.05 16.85
N ALA A 358 -11.52 -4.91 17.67
CA ALA A 358 -12.84 -4.43 17.22
C ALA A 358 -12.76 -2.99 16.68
N GLY A 359 -11.98 -2.13 17.33
CA GLY A 359 -11.70 -0.77 16.85
C GLY A 359 -11.02 -0.76 15.47
N SER A 360 -9.98 -1.58 15.29
CA SER A 360 -9.30 -1.77 14.00
C SER A 360 -10.27 -2.20 12.91
N ARG A 361 -11.07 -3.24 13.17
CA ARG A 361 -12.08 -3.74 12.21
C ARG A 361 -13.08 -2.65 11.84
N LYS A 362 -13.66 -1.96 12.83
CA LYS A 362 -14.62 -0.88 12.60
C LYS A 362 -14.03 0.23 11.71
N MET A 363 -12.81 0.65 11.99
CA MET A 363 -12.13 1.68 11.19
C MET A 363 -11.79 1.19 9.77
N ALA A 364 -11.38 -0.08 9.61
CA ALA A 364 -11.09 -0.66 8.30
C ALA A 364 -12.32 -0.72 7.39
N MET A 365 -13.53 -0.87 7.93
CA MET A 365 -14.78 -0.86 7.15
C MET A 365 -15.01 0.48 6.43
N GLU A 366 -14.42 1.58 6.91
CA GLU A 366 -14.46 2.87 6.21
C GLU A 366 -13.61 2.86 4.93
N TYR A 367 -12.68 1.91 4.80
CA TYR A 367 -11.80 1.73 3.65
C TYR A 367 -12.26 0.57 2.74
N SER A 368 -13.48 0.06 2.93
CA SER A 368 -14.04 -1.03 2.13
C SER A 368 -14.09 -0.68 0.64
N ASN A 369 -13.93 -1.69 -0.22
CA ASN A 369 -13.98 -1.53 -1.66
C ASN A 369 -15.18 -0.69 -2.12
N GLY A 370 -16.38 -1.01 -1.62
CA GLY A 370 -17.60 -0.30 -1.99
C GLY A 370 -17.59 1.18 -1.63
N LYS A 371 -17.21 1.52 -0.38
CA LYS A 371 -17.16 2.93 0.06
C LYS A 371 -16.15 3.75 -0.72
N ILE A 372 -14.93 3.24 -0.85
CA ILE A 372 -13.86 3.97 -1.55
C ILE A 372 -14.16 4.12 -3.04
N THR A 373 -14.70 3.07 -3.68
CA THR A 373 -15.05 3.15 -5.10
C THR A 373 -16.18 4.14 -5.35
N ASN A 374 -17.17 4.23 -4.45
CA ASN A 374 -18.23 5.23 -4.56
C ASN A 374 -17.67 6.66 -4.45
N LEU A 375 -16.76 6.94 -3.50
CA LEU A 375 -16.10 8.24 -3.41
C LEU A 375 -15.34 8.59 -4.70
N LEU A 376 -14.64 7.62 -5.29
CA LEU A 376 -13.93 7.81 -6.55
C LEU A 376 -14.90 8.14 -7.70
N ILE A 377 -16.03 7.44 -7.78
CA ILE A 377 -17.09 7.68 -8.76
C ILE A 377 -17.68 9.09 -8.60
N GLU A 378 -17.94 9.54 -7.39
CA GLU A 378 -18.43 10.89 -7.09
C GLU A 378 -17.43 11.94 -7.55
N SER A 379 -16.13 11.74 -7.30
CA SER A 379 -15.07 12.64 -7.77
C SER A 379 -15.03 12.72 -9.30
N TYR A 380 -15.17 11.60 -10.00
CA TYR A 380 -15.24 11.61 -11.46
C TYR A 380 -16.47 12.38 -11.97
N LYS A 381 -17.65 12.14 -11.40
CA LYS A 381 -18.88 12.85 -11.79
C LYS A 381 -18.75 14.36 -11.64
N LYS A 382 -18.16 14.84 -10.52
CA LYS A 382 -17.93 16.26 -10.27
C LYS A 382 -17.05 16.93 -11.33
N ILE A 383 -16.08 16.20 -11.89
CA ILE A 383 -15.15 16.76 -12.88
C ILE A 383 -15.74 16.69 -14.27
N ILE A 384 -16.47 15.64 -14.61
CA ILE A 384 -17.14 15.46 -15.90
C ILE A 384 -18.25 16.50 -16.10
N SER A 385 -18.88 16.97 -15.02
CA SER A 385 -19.97 17.95 -15.05
C SER A 385 -19.49 19.42 -15.12
N LYS A 386 -18.19 19.68 -15.02
CA LYS A 386 -17.58 21.01 -15.22
C LYS A 386 -17.29 21.28 -16.68
#